data_7a01a4995a2d6ce6b6c148e7cedd7ccc
#
_entry.id   7a01a4995a2d6ce6b6c148e7cedd7ccc
#
_cell.length_a   1.000
_cell.length_b   1.000
_cell.length_c   1.000
_cell.angle_alpha   90.00
_cell.angle_beta   90.00
_cell.angle_gamma   90.00
#
_symmetry.space_group_name_H-M   'P 1'
#
loop_
_entity.id
_entity.type
_entity.pdbx_description
1 polymer ?
#
loop_
_entity_poly.entity_id
_entity_poly.type
_entity_poly.pdbx_seq_one_letter_code
_entity_poly.pdbx_strand_id
1 'polypeptide(L)'
;MYKRQVAGRAGRSGIENNVYLQTRVSDHPLFSLIKTGNYQKIAKELLSERKKLDLAPYINLMYLKAEDANQSRLRKFLVDAKKELSQKNLEVYGPFDSPVTKIGYKHRMFCIIQSSKKQRMLEVLSEFAKNTEVSKKRISAWVIDIDPINAV
;
A
#
# COMPACT_ATOMS: atom_id res chain seq x y z
N MET A 1 -4.62 4.86 -14.03
CA MET A 1 -5.87 4.55 -14.75
C MET A 1 -6.48 5.78 -15.44
N TYR A 2 -6.62 6.92 -14.78
CA TYR A 2 -7.19 8.17 -15.36
C TYR A 2 -6.50 8.69 -16.63
N LYS A 3 -5.18 8.64 -16.73
CA LYS A 3 -4.42 9.20 -17.88
C LYS A 3 -4.82 8.60 -19.23
N ARG A 4 -5.13 7.30 -19.29
CA ARG A 4 -5.58 6.62 -20.51
C ARG A 4 -7.03 6.96 -20.86
N GLN A 5 -7.89 7.19 -19.86
CA GLN A 5 -9.28 7.58 -20.09
C GLN A 5 -9.37 8.98 -20.73
N VAL A 6 -8.52 9.92 -20.28
CA VAL A 6 -8.44 11.25 -20.89
C VAL A 6 -7.93 11.17 -22.32
N ALA A 7 -6.84 10.44 -22.57
CA ALA A 7 -6.31 10.23 -23.91
C ALA A 7 -7.33 9.55 -24.86
N GLY A 8 -8.07 8.55 -24.37
CA GLY A 8 -9.10 7.87 -25.15
C GLY A 8 -10.37 8.70 -25.41
N ARG A 9 -10.55 9.82 -24.72
CA ARG A 9 -11.66 10.77 -24.99
C ARG A 9 -11.29 11.84 -26.01
N ALA A 10 -10.02 12.14 -26.15
CA ALA A 10 -9.48 13.17 -27.05
C ALA A 10 -9.53 12.74 -28.52
N GLY A 11 -10.13 11.79 -29.02
CA GLY A 11 -10.14 11.37 -30.43
C GLY A 11 -11.50 10.88 -30.94
N ARG A 12 -12.58 11.06 -30.19
CA ARG A 12 -13.89 10.49 -30.52
C ARG A 12 -14.59 11.18 -31.71
N SER A 13 -14.17 12.37 -32.11
CA SER A 13 -14.78 13.15 -33.17
C SER A 13 -14.08 13.06 -34.53
N GLY A 14 -13.12 12.14 -34.70
CA GLY A 14 -12.33 12.04 -35.94
C GLY A 14 -11.34 13.18 -36.19
N ILE A 15 -11.20 14.10 -35.24
CA ILE A 15 -10.25 15.21 -35.30
C ILE A 15 -8.98 14.79 -34.55
N GLU A 16 -7.81 15.02 -35.14
CA GLU A 16 -6.53 14.81 -34.46
C GLU A 16 -6.46 15.71 -33.22
N ASN A 17 -6.45 15.12 -32.05
CA ASN A 17 -6.32 15.83 -30.78
C ASN A 17 -5.01 15.51 -30.09
N ASN A 18 -4.40 16.55 -29.53
CA ASN A 18 -3.17 16.41 -28.77
C ASN A 18 -3.46 16.25 -27.29
N VAL A 19 -2.78 15.31 -26.64
CA VAL A 19 -2.78 15.14 -25.19
C VAL A 19 -1.41 15.56 -24.65
N TYR A 20 -1.41 16.58 -23.80
CA TYR A 20 -0.19 17.07 -23.15
C TYR A 20 -0.06 16.50 -21.75
N LEU A 21 1.11 15.97 -21.45
CA LEU A 21 1.43 15.41 -20.12
C LEU A 21 2.52 16.28 -19.49
N GLN A 22 2.14 17.06 -18.47
CA GLN A 22 3.11 17.85 -17.70
C GLN A 22 3.73 17.01 -16.57
N THR A 23 5.05 17.02 -16.46
CA THR A 23 5.81 16.27 -15.45
C THR A 23 7.09 16.98 -15.08
N ARG A 24 7.60 16.74 -13.86
CA ARG A 24 8.91 17.22 -13.41
C ARG A 24 10.07 16.30 -13.81
N VAL A 25 9.79 15.11 -14.34
CA VAL A 25 10.76 14.07 -14.70
C VAL A 25 10.55 13.63 -16.15
N SER A 26 10.64 14.57 -17.09
CA SER A 26 10.38 14.35 -18.53
C SER A 26 11.19 13.21 -19.15
N ASP A 27 12.40 12.98 -18.63
CA ASP A 27 13.36 12.03 -19.18
C ASP A 27 13.16 10.59 -18.66
N HIS A 28 12.15 10.37 -17.81
CA HIS A 28 11.86 9.03 -17.29
C HIS A 28 11.42 8.09 -18.43
N PRO A 29 12.01 6.89 -18.59
CA PRO A 29 11.75 5.96 -19.69
C PRO A 29 10.28 5.61 -19.89
N LEU A 30 9.49 5.64 -18.81
CA LEU A 30 8.05 5.40 -18.83
C LEU A 30 7.30 6.33 -19.79
N PHE A 31 7.72 7.62 -19.91
CA PHE A 31 7.02 8.56 -20.78
C PHE A 31 7.24 8.25 -22.26
N SER A 32 8.42 7.75 -22.62
CA SER A 32 8.70 7.26 -23.98
C SER A 32 7.81 6.05 -24.30
N LEU A 33 7.63 5.14 -23.37
CA LEU A 33 6.73 3.97 -23.51
C LEU A 33 5.27 4.38 -23.61
N ILE A 34 4.83 5.39 -22.84
CA ILE A 34 3.45 5.91 -22.91
C ILE A 34 3.14 6.47 -24.30
N LYS A 35 4.09 7.18 -24.94
CA LYS A 35 3.97 7.70 -26.30
C LYS A 35 3.73 6.60 -27.35
N THR A 36 4.27 5.40 -27.16
CA THR A 36 4.06 4.27 -28.07
C THR A 36 2.65 3.69 -28.02
N GLY A 37 1.87 4.02 -26.99
CA GLY A 37 0.53 3.45 -26.77
C GLY A 37 0.51 1.95 -26.44
N ASN A 38 1.68 1.29 -26.39
CA ASN A 38 1.78 -0.15 -26.17
C ASN A 38 1.66 -0.49 -24.68
N TYR A 39 0.44 -0.76 -24.24
CA TYR A 39 0.15 -1.11 -22.85
C TYR A 39 0.93 -2.32 -22.33
N GLN A 40 1.11 -3.35 -23.17
CA GLN A 40 1.82 -4.58 -22.76
C GLN A 40 3.30 -4.30 -22.47
N LYS A 41 3.94 -3.44 -23.26
CA LYS A 41 5.31 -3.01 -23.01
C LYS A 41 5.43 -2.22 -21.71
N ILE A 42 4.50 -1.27 -21.48
CA ILE A 42 4.45 -0.48 -20.25
C ILE A 42 4.25 -1.39 -19.03
N ALA A 43 3.30 -2.32 -19.10
CA ALA A 43 3.02 -3.25 -18.00
C ALA A 43 4.22 -4.15 -17.68
N LYS A 44 4.91 -4.68 -18.71
CA LYS A 44 6.11 -5.50 -18.52
C LYS A 44 7.23 -4.73 -17.83
N GLU A 45 7.48 -3.49 -18.22
CA GLU A 45 8.52 -2.66 -17.62
C GLU A 45 8.20 -2.36 -16.15
N LEU A 46 6.99 -1.90 -15.86
CA LEU A 46 6.53 -1.65 -14.49
C LEU A 46 6.58 -2.91 -13.60
N LEU A 47 6.23 -4.08 -14.14
CA LEU A 47 6.34 -5.33 -13.40
C LEU A 47 7.79 -5.73 -13.18
N SER A 48 8.68 -5.49 -14.16
CA SER A 48 10.12 -5.74 -14.00
C SER A 48 10.74 -4.89 -12.89
N GLU A 49 10.39 -3.60 -12.84
CA GLU A 49 10.82 -2.71 -11.75
C GLU A 49 10.30 -3.19 -10.39
N ARG A 50 9.02 -3.55 -10.31
CA ARG A 50 8.43 -4.06 -9.06
C ARG A 50 9.09 -5.35 -8.59
N LYS A 51 9.48 -6.21 -9.53
CA LYS A 51 10.21 -7.45 -9.21
C LYS A 51 11.60 -7.16 -8.64
N LYS A 52 12.33 -6.20 -9.22
CA LYS A 52 13.66 -5.79 -8.73
C LYS A 52 13.64 -5.17 -7.34
N LEU A 53 12.51 -4.54 -6.99
CA LEU A 53 12.32 -3.83 -5.72
C LEU A 53 11.55 -4.65 -4.68
N ASP A 54 11.32 -5.95 -4.94
CA ASP A 54 10.51 -6.82 -4.08
C ASP A 54 9.16 -6.18 -3.67
N LEU A 55 8.46 -5.61 -4.67
CA LEU A 55 7.15 -5.02 -4.47
C LEU A 55 6.03 -5.94 -4.97
N ALA A 56 4.82 -5.72 -4.48
CA ALA A 56 3.64 -6.44 -4.96
C ALA A 56 3.49 -6.33 -6.49
N PRO A 57 3.19 -7.42 -7.24
CA PRO A 57 2.66 -8.71 -6.77
C PRO A 57 3.71 -9.78 -6.43
N TYR A 58 5.01 -9.45 -6.43
CA TYR A 58 6.09 -10.42 -6.19
C TYR A 58 6.35 -10.70 -4.71
N ILE A 59 5.89 -9.81 -3.83
CA ILE A 59 5.83 -10.03 -2.39
C ILE A 59 4.38 -9.84 -1.91
N ASN A 60 3.99 -10.56 -0.86
CA ASN A 60 2.70 -10.36 -0.24
C ASN A 60 2.76 -9.19 0.72
N LEU A 61 1.77 -8.31 0.63
CA LEU A 61 1.68 -7.07 1.38
C LEU A 61 0.39 -7.05 2.20
N MET A 62 0.49 -6.67 3.46
CA MET A 62 -0.66 -6.42 4.34
C MET A 62 -0.41 -5.19 5.18
N TYR A 63 -1.49 -4.50 5.56
CA TYR A 63 -1.42 -3.36 6.47
C TYR A 63 -2.11 -3.69 7.79
N LEU A 64 -1.41 -3.45 8.90
CA LEU A 64 -2.03 -3.35 10.21
C LEU A 64 -2.36 -1.87 10.43
N LYS A 65 -3.62 -1.51 10.22
CA LYS A 65 -4.15 -0.16 10.43
C LYS A 65 -4.76 -0.07 11.82
N ALA A 66 -4.58 1.06 12.49
CA ALA A 66 -5.14 1.26 13.81
C ALA A 66 -5.51 2.73 14.04
N GLU A 67 -6.49 2.96 14.93
CA GLU A 67 -6.93 4.28 15.31
C GLU A 67 -7.22 4.38 16.81
N ASP A 68 -6.91 5.52 17.39
CA ASP A 68 -7.19 5.82 18.80
C ASP A 68 -7.22 7.33 19.05
N ALA A 69 -7.98 7.76 20.06
CA ALA A 69 -7.98 9.15 20.51
C ALA A 69 -6.64 9.55 21.16
N ASN A 70 -5.92 8.60 21.77
CA ASN A 70 -4.63 8.80 22.38
C ASN A 70 -3.50 8.33 21.45
N GLN A 71 -2.77 9.28 20.85
CA GLN A 71 -1.70 9.01 19.91
C GLN A 71 -0.56 8.17 20.52
N SER A 72 -0.19 8.43 21.78
CA SER A 72 0.88 7.67 22.44
C SER A 72 0.49 6.21 22.66
N ARG A 73 -0.76 5.94 23.05
CA ARG A 73 -1.31 4.61 23.20
C ARG A 73 -1.36 3.87 21.85
N LEU A 74 -1.80 4.57 20.78
CA LEU A 74 -1.83 4.06 19.42
C LEU A 74 -0.44 3.65 18.93
N ARG A 75 0.55 4.55 19.08
CA ARG A 75 1.93 4.28 18.70
C ARG A 75 2.50 3.10 19.48
N LYS A 76 2.28 3.04 20.79
CA LYS A 76 2.73 1.92 21.62
C LYS A 76 2.14 0.59 21.15
N PHE A 77 0.84 0.53 20.85
CA PHE A 77 0.18 -0.66 20.33
C PHE A 77 0.87 -1.16 19.04
N LEU A 78 1.12 -0.27 18.08
CA LEU A 78 1.75 -0.64 16.80
C LEU A 78 3.23 -1.03 16.96
N VAL A 79 3.95 -0.40 17.88
CA VAL A 79 5.35 -0.80 18.21
C VAL A 79 5.38 -2.20 18.83
N ASP A 80 4.49 -2.48 19.77
CA ASP A 80 4.38 -3.80 20.40
C ASP A 80 3.99 -4.87 19.36
N ALA A 81 3.00 -4.57 18.49
CA ALA A 81 2.60 -5.44 17.40
C ALA A 81 3.76 -5.71 16.41
N LYS A 82 4.50 -4.66 16.01
CA LYS A 82 5.70 -4.80 15.17
C LYS A 82 6.71 -5.75 15.80
N LYS A 83 7.01 -5.57 17.09
CA LYS A 83 7.96 -6.44 17.80
C LYS A 83 7.52 -7.90 17.81
N GLU A 84 6.25 -8.15 18.15
CA GLU A 84 5.66 -9.49 18.19
C GLU A 84 5.71 -10.18 16.81
N LEU A 85 5.27 -9.48 15.74
CA LEU A 85 5.24 -10.02 14.39
C LEU A 85 6.64 -10.25 13.80
N SER A 86 7.60 -9.35 14.11
CA SER A 86 8.99 -9.52 13.67
C SER A 86 9.66 -10.74 14.32
N GLN A 87 9.33 -11.07 15.55
CA GLN A 87 9.81 -12.29 16.22
C GLN A 87 9.31 -13.58 15.54
N LYS A 88 8.22 -13.49 14.77
CA LYS A 88 7.66 -14.60 13.97
C LYS A 88 8.14 -14.62 12.51
N ASN A 89 9.28 -13.95 12.24
CA ASN A 89 9.92 -13.86 10.92
C ASN A 89 9.07 -13.18 9.84
N LEU A 90 8.26 -12.18 10.22
CA LEU A 90 7.64 -11.26 9.29
C LEU A 90 8.43 -9.95 9.22
N GLU A 91 8.56 -9.40 8.03
CA GLU A 91 9.11 -8.06 7.85
C GLU A 91 8.05 -7.02 8.13
N VAL A 92 8.28 -6.17 9.14
CA VAL A 92 7.30 -5.16 9.57
C VAL A 92 7.94 -3.78 9.59
N TYR A 93 7.38 -2.88 8.82
CA TYR A 93 7.81 -1.49 8.71
C TYR A 93 6.81 -0.53 9.39
N GLY A 94 7.29 0.54 9.94
CA GLY A 94 6.47 1.53 10.67
C GLY A 94 6.73 1.48 12.18
N PRO A 95 5.82 2.04 12.98
CA PRO A 95 4.53 2.65 12.60
C PRO A 95 4.68 3.97 11.82
N PHE A 96 3.83 4.14 10.80
CA PHE A 96 3.71 5.34 9.98
C PHE A 96 2.40 6.06 10.28
N ASP A 97 2.40 7.38 10.15
CA ASP A 97 1.17 8.16 10.16
C ASP A 97 0.37 7.92 8.86
N SER A 98 -0.95 7.78 8.94
CA SER A 98 -1.80 7.70 7.76
C SER A 98 -1.80 9.03 6.99
N PRO A 99 -1.98 9.05 5.65
CA PRO A 99 -2.09 10.28 4.86
C PRO A 99 -3.18 11.22 5.39
N VAL A 100 -4.27 10.66 5.91
CA VAL A 100 -5.23 11.38 6.73
C VAL A 100 -4.95 11.00 8.18
N THR A 101 -4.08 11.79 8.83
CA THR A 101 -3.55 11.50 10.17
C THR A 101 -4.59 11.51 11.26
N LYS A 102 -5.71 12.24 11.06
CA LYS A 102 -6.77 12.40 12.05
C LYS A 102 -8.14 12.50 11.37
N ILE A 103 -9.09 11.74 11.89
CA ILE A 103 -10.51 11.86 11.55
C ILE A 103 -11.29 12.11 12.84
N GLY A 104 -11.93 13.29 12.93
CA GLY A 104 -12.54 13.74 14.16
C GLY A 104 -11.49 13.85 15.27
N TYR A 105 -11.67 13.16 16.39
CA TYR A 105 -10.75 13.13 17.53
C TYR A 105 -9.77 11.95 17.53
N LYS A 106 -9.83 11.04 16.53
CA LYS A 106 -8.99 9.84 16.47
C LYS A 106 -7.79 10.04 15.56
N HIS A 107 -6.61 9.70 16.06
CA HIS A 107 -5.38 9.58 15.31
C HIS A 107 -5.37 8.24 14.58
N ARG A 108 -4.73 8.18 13.40
CA ARG A 108 -4.64 7.00 12.55
C ARG A 108 -3.19 6.73 12.16
N MET A 109 -2.78 5.50 12.38
CA MET A 109 -1.43 5.02 12.05
C MET A 109 -1.51 3.60 11.49
N PHE A 110 -0.44 3.16 10.83
CA PHE A 110 -0.35 1.82 10.28
C PHE A 110 1.06 1.26 10.30
N CYS A 111 1.15 -0.07 10.23
CA CYS A 111 2.38 -0.79 9.88
C CYS A 111 2.18 -1.54 8.57
N ILE A 112 3.27 -1.66 7.79
CA ILE A 112 3.35 -2.47 6.59
C ILE A 112 3.94 -3.81 6.97
N ILE A 113 3.31 -4.90 6.56
CA ILE A 113 3.76 -6.26 6.82
C ILE A 113 4.03 -6.92 5.48
N GLN A 114 5.24 -7.48 5.31
CA GLN A 114 5.65 -8.12 4.07
C GLN A 114 6.14 -9.54 4.32
N SER A 115 5.89 -10.43 3.36
CA SER A 115 6.42 -11.79 3.35
C SER A 115 6.36 -12.41 1.95
N SER A 116 7.35 -13.21 1.60
CA SER A 116 7.32 -14.06 0.40
C SER A 116 6.35 -15.24 0.53
N LYS A 117 6.02 -15.65 1.77
CA LYS A 117 5.17 -16.80 2.08
C LYS A 117 3.79 -16.35 2.58
N LYS A 118 2.81 -16.20 1.68
CA LYS A 118 1.46 -15.72 2.00
C LYS A 118 0.77 -16.56 3.07
N GLN A 119 0.79 -17.89 2.92
CA GLN A 119 0.14 -18.79 3.88
C GLN A 119 0.66 -18.61 5.30
N ARG A 120 1.99 -18.60 5.46
CA ARG A 120 2.62 -18.39 6.76
C ARG A 120 2.27 -17.03 7.36
N MET A 121 2.23 -15.99 6.54
CA MET A 121 1.86 -14.65 6.99
C MET A 121 0.41 -14.63 7.51
N LEU A 122 -0.53 -15.26 6.80
CA LEU A 122 -1.93 -15.37 7.23
C LEU A 122 -2.08 -16.12 8.55
N GLU A 123 -1.37 -17.22 8.74
CA GLU A 123 -1.37 -18.00 9.99
C GLU A 123 -0.90 -17.14 11.18
N VAL A 124 0.24 -16.47 11.03
CA VAL A 124 0.81 -15.60 12.07
C VAL A 124 -0.12 -14.44 12.41
N LEU A 125 -0.72 -13.81 11.38
CA LEU A 125 -1.64 -12.68 11.59
C LEU A 125 -2.97 -13.13 12.20
N SER A 126 -3.46 -14.32 11.87
CA SER A 126 -4.65 -14.90 12.52
C SER A 126 -4.39 -15.17 14.00
N GLU A 127 -3.24 -15.73 14.34
CA GLU A 127 -2.84 -15.94 15.75
C GLU A 127 -2.68 -14.61 16.49
N PHE A 128 -2.03 -13.62 15.88
CA PHE A 128 -1.90 -12.26 16.43
C PHE A 128 -3.26 -11.62 16.70
N ALA A 129 -4.21 -11.75 15.75
CA ALA A 129 -5.56 -11.21 15.92
C ALA A 129 -6.28 -11.82 17.11
N LYS A 130 -6.29 -13.15 17.22
CA LYS A 130 -6.88 -13.87 18.35
C LYS A 130 -6.27 -13.45 19.69
N ASN A 131 -4.93 -13.39 19.79
CA ASN A 131 -4.24 -12.99 21.01
C ASN A 131 -4.53 -11.54 21.39
N THR A 132 -4.66 -10.66 20.40
CA THR A 132 -4.95 -9.23 20.62
C THR A 132 -6.38 -9.02 21.11
N GLU A 133 -7.35 -9.76 20.59
CA GLU A 133 -8.75 -9.73 21.08
C GLU A 133 -8.85 -10.24 22.52
N VAL A 134 -8.21 -11.36 22.82
CA VAL A 134 -8.22 -11.96 24.18
C VAL A 134 -7.53 -11.05 25.20
N SER A 135 -6.41 -10.44 24.84
CA SER A 135 -5.62 -9.58 25.75
C SER A 135 -6.26 -8.23 26.02
N LYS A 136 -7.43 -7.91 25.44
CA LYS A 136 -8.15 -6.63 25.60
C LYS A 136 -7.21 -5.42 25.50
N LYS A 137 -6.25 -5.45 24.58
CA LYS A 137 -5.39 -4.29 24.30
C LYS A 137 -6.29 -3.11 23.94
N ARG A 138 -6.45 -2.16 24.85
CA ARG A 138 -7.42 -1.06 24.83
C ARG A 138 -7.04 -0.01 23.80
N ILE A 139 -7.38 -0.26 22.55
CA ILE A 139 -7.28 0.73 21.46
C ILE A 139 -8.66 0.83 20.79
N SER A 140 -8.98 1.99 20.24
CA SER A 140 -10.35 2.25 19.74
C SER A 140 -10.76 1.34 18.61
N ALA A 141 -9.87 1.12 17.63
CA ALA A 141 -10.08 0.16 16.55
C ALA A 141 -8.76 -0.20 15.87
N TRP A 142 -8.70 -1.40 15.30
CA TRP A 142 -7.62 -1.86 14.44
C TRP A 142 -8.16 -2.87 13.40
N VAL A 143 -7.45 -3.00 12.30
CA VAL A 143 -7.81 -3.93 11.21
C VAL A 143 -6.56 -4.39 10.47
N ILE A 144 -6.56 -5.64 10.02
CA ILE A 144 -5.58 -6.17 9.07
C ILE A 144 -6.19 -6.11 7.67
N ASP A 145 -5.60 -5.29 6.80
CA ASP A 145 -6.00 -5.13 5.42
C ASP A 145 -5.09 -6.00 4.54
N ILE A 146 -5.69 -7.03 3.93
CA ILE A 146 -4.98 -8.05 3.15
C ILE A 146 -5.00 -7.66 1.68
N ASP A 147 -3.82 -7.68 1.03
CA ASP A 147 -3.65 -7.31 -0.38
C ASP A 147 -4.28 -5.92 -0.68
N PRO A 148 -3.90 -4.87 0.05
CA PRO A 148 -4.53 -3.56 -0.06
C PRO A 148 -4.38 -2.99 -1.48
N ILE A 149 -5.48 -2.55 -2.07
CA ILE A 149 -5.52 -1.97 -3.43
C ILE A 149 -4.98 -0.54 -3.42
N ASN A 150 -5.22 0.19 -2.35
CA ASN A 150 -4.77 1.57 -2.19
C ASN A 150 -3.63 1.61 -1.17
N ALA A 151 -2.57 2.36 -1.51
CA ALA A 151 -1.69 2.85 -0.47
C ALA A 151 -2.54 3.62 0.54
N VAL A 152 -2.30 3.42 1.80
CA VAL A 152 -3.06 3.90 2.96
C VAL A 152 -3.47 5.36 2.85
#